data_ab4a256245626a040cd4a2587b1297e2
#
_entry.id   ab4a256245626a040cd4a2587b1297e2
#
_cell.length_a   1.000
_cell.length_b   1.000
_cell.length_c   1.000
_cell.angle_alpha   90.00
_cell.angle_beta   90.00
_cell.angle_gamma   90.00
#
_symmetry.space_group_name_H-M   'P 1'
#
loop_
_entity.id
_entity.type
_entity.pdbx_description
1 polymer ?
#
loop_
_entity_poly.entity_id
_entity_poly.type
_entity_poly.pdbx_seq_one_letter_code
_entity_poly.pdbx_strand_id
1 'polypeptide(L)'
;MTTVSPTQTEINSVIALYSNGQMQEALDAIDTLTKDYPNEPLLYNISGVCYKAIGQLDAAVKSFEKALAIKPDYIEVNYNLGVTLKELGRLEDAVKSYEKAVALKPDYADAHYNLGNTLKELGQSAAAVKSYEKALAVNPDDAEAHNNLGNVFKDLGQLDDAVKSYERALAIKPDYLVPQHMINALTGNTSTEPPKEYVKNLFDDYAEGFDDSLIKQLGYKLPFLMKELILKLDPLRNKFEKVIDLGCGTGLTGIELRDISNNLTGIDISSNMVAKTRELDVYDHLIEGDVVDILSSSKEKYDLFIALDVFIYIGELTKMFKTVRQCCNKNALFIFSIEAQEEDGYSLLKSARYSHSECYILKTASVAFKVIYSQEVNLRKEKEGWIKGKIFIMQAS
;
A
#
# COMPACT_ATOMS: atom_id res chain seq x y z
N MET A 1 46.96 -19.58 18.37
CA MET A 1 47.14 -18.64 17.26
C MET A 1 46.50 -17.36 17.69
N THR A 2 47.27 -16.30 17.88
CA THR A 2 46.72 -14.96 18.17
C THR A 2 45.92 -14.53 16.93
N THR A 3 44.59 -14.38 17.09
CA THR A 3 43.75 -13.79 16.03
C THR A 3 44.21 -12.37 15.85
N VAL A 4 44.89 -12.07 14.73
CA VAL A 4 45.24 -10.71 14.34
C VAL A 4 43.93 -10.04 13.90
N SER A 5 43.50 -9.00 14.59
CA SER A 5 42.34 -8.18 14.21
C SER A 5 42.81 -6.95 13.44
N PRO A 6 41.98 -6.37 12.56
CA PRO A 6 42.28 -5.13 11.88
C PRO A 6 42.53 -4.00 12.88
N THR A 7 43.39 -3.10 12.52
CA THR A 7 43.65 -1.89 13.34
C THR A 7 42.45 -0.99 13.37
N GLN A 8 42.29 -0.20 14.44
CA GLN A 8 41.22 0.78 14.53
C GLN A 8 41.23 1.78 13.35
N THR A 9 42.40 2.08 12.80
CA THR A 9 42.55 2.98 11.65
C THR A 9 41.95 2.36 10.38
N GLU A 10 42.19 1.06 10.13
CA GLU A 10 41.63 0.33 8.99
C GLU A 10 40.12 0.26 9.08
N ILE A 11 39.57 -0.08 10.27
CA ILE A 11 38.11 -0.08 10.51
C ILE A 11 37.51 1.31 10.30
N ASN A 12 38.13 2.35 10.87
CA ASN A 12 37.64 3.74 10.73
C ASN A 12 37.67 4.21 9.28
N SER A 13 38.63 3.76 8.47
CA SER A 13 38.69 4.08 7.04
C SER A 13 37.48 3.49 6.28
N VAL A 14 37.14 2.23 6.55
CA VAL A 14 35.96 1.58 5.96
C VAL A 14 34.66 2.27 6.40
N ILE A 15 34.54 2.58 7.71
CA ILE A 15 33.37 3.29 8.25
C ILE A 15 33.24 4.68 7.63
N ALA A 16 34.34 5.39 7.40
CA ALA A 16 34.31 6.69 6.75
C ALA A 16 33.83 6.61 5.30
N LEU A 17 34.29 5.62 4.51
CA LEU A 17 33.81 5.39 3.15
C LEU A 17 32.29 5.11 3.15
N TYR A 18 31.81 4.22 4.03
CA TYR A 18 30.39 3.94 4.19
C TYR A 18 29.61 5.20 4.54
N SER A 19 30.06 5.96 5.56
CA SER A 19 29.36 7.17 6.03
C SER A 19 29.32 8.29 4.98
N ASN A 20 30.27 8.31 4.05
CA ASN A 20 30.33 9.24 2.92
C ASN A 20 29.51 8.78 1.70
N GLY A 21 28.81 7.64 1.80
CA GLY A 21 28.03 7.10 0.69
C GLY A 21 28.87 6.39 -0.38
N GLN A 22 30.16 6.15 -0.15
CA GLN A 22 31.11 5.50 -1.07
C GLN A 22 31.03 3.97 -0.89
N MET A 23 29.87 3.39 -1.19
CA MET A 23 29.60 1.98 -0.88
C MET A 23 30.51 1.01 -1.62
N GLN A 24 30.83 1.27 -2.90
CA GLN A 24 31.69 0.39 -3.68
C GLN A 24 33.13 0.43 -3.17
N GLU A 25 33.67 1.60 -2.89
CA GLU A 25 35.00 1.77 -2.32
C GLU A 25 35.12 1.13 -0.95
N ALA A 26 34.04 1.20 -0.13
CA ALA A 26 33.98 0.50 1.15
C ALA A 26 34.06 -1.03 0.95
N LEU A 27 33.31 -1.58 -0.01
CA LEU A 27 33.34 -3.01 -0.35
C LEU A 27 34.71 -3.46 -0.83
N ASP A 28 35.37 -2.69 -1.70
CA ASP A 28 36.71 -3.01 -2.23
C ASP A 28 37.77 -3.01 -1.09
N ALA A 29 37.66 -2.05 -0.16
CA ALA A 29 38.49 -2.01 1.03
C ALA A 29 38.25 -3.21 1.94
N ILE A 30 36.97 -3.58 2.17
CA ILE A 30 36.59 -4.75 2.98
C ILE A 30 37.12 -6.04 2.33
N ASP A 31 36.98 -6.21 1.03
CA ASP A 31 37.50 -7.38 0.30
C ASP A 31 39.02 -7.54 0.45
N THR A 32 39.74 -6.43 0.58
CA THR A 32 41.17 -6.47 0.87
C THR A 32 41.44 -6.89 2.32
N LEU A 33 40.74 -6.25 3.29
CA LEU A 33 40.92 -6.54 4.71
C LEU A 33 40.48 -7.96 5.09
N THR A 34 39.45 -8.51 4.46
CA THR A 34 38.98 -9.87 4.75
C THR A 34 39.92 -10.98 4.32
N LYS A 35 40.90 -10.68 3.43
CA LYS A 35 42.01 -11.62 3.09
C LYS A 35 42.97 -11.75 4.25
N ASP A 36 43.25 -10.65 4.95
CA ASP A 36 44.18 -10.61 6.09
C ASP A 36 43.47 -10.97 7.39
N TYR A 37 42.15 -10.60 7.51
CA TYR A 37 41.33 -10.78 8.70
C TYR A 37 40.02 -11.56 8.43
N PRO A 38 40.10 -12.82 7.96
CA PRO A 38 38.93 -13.60 7.53
C PRO A 38 37.92 -13.93 8.65
N ASN A 39 38.32 -13.77 9.90
CA ASN A 39 37.49 -14.06 11.07
C ASN A 39 37.03 -12.79 11.80
N GLU A 40 37.02 -11.63 11.14
CA GLU A 40 36.55 -10.37 11.73
C GLU A 40 35.07 -10.13 11.36
N PRO A 41 34.10 -10.38 12.27
CA PRO A 41 32.68 -10.30 11.94
C PRO A 41 32.20 -8.89 11.62
N LEU A 42 32.90 -7.85 12.13
CA LEU A 42 32.55 -6.47 11.87
C LEU A 42 32.69 -6.10 10.39
N LEU A 43 33.74 -6.60 9.71
CA LEU A 43 33.94 -6.36 8.27
C LEU A 43 32.77 -6.93 7.45
N TYR A 44 32.32 -8.12 7.77
CA TYR A 44 31.17 -8.75 7.09
C TYR A 44 29.85 -8.04 7.41
N ASN A 45 29.68 -7.51 8.63
CA ASN A 45 28.52 -6.68 8.95
C ASN A 45 28.50 -5.41 8.09
N ILE A 46 29.61 -4.68 8.01
CA ILE A 46 29.70 -3.45 7.18
C ILE A 46 29.49 -3.79 5.70
N SER A 47 30.09 -4.89 5.20
CA SER A 47 29.85 -5.38 3.86
C SER A 47 28.37 -5.63 3.57
N GLY A 48 27.66 -6.30 4.50
CA GLY A 48 26.24 -6.55 4.37
C GLY A 48 25.43 -5.27 4.29
N VAL A 49 25.73 -4.27 5.13
CA VAL A 49 25.06 -2.96 5.10
C VAL A 49 25.36 -2.21 3.81
N CYS A 50 26.60 -2.26 3.29
CA CYS A 50 26.95 -1.65 2.00
C CYS A 50 26.20 -2.31 0.83
N TYR A 51 26.18 -3.65 0.76
CA TYR A 51 25.41 -4.36 -0.28
C TYR A 51 23.92 -4.04 -0.22
N LYS A 52 23.34 -3.98 0.99
CA LYS A 52 21.96 -3.56 1.16
C LYS A 52 21.71 -2.15 0.62
N ALA A 53 22.60 -1.20 0.92
CA ALA A 53 22.47 0.19 0.49
C ALA A 53 22.51 0.35 -1.05
N ILE A 54 23.18 -0.55 -1.77
CA ILE A 54 23.22 -0.56 -3.25
C ILE A 54 22.20 -1.54 -3.86
N GLY A 55 21.24 -2.04 -3.08
CA GLY A 55 20.16 -2.91 -3.55
C GLY A 55 20.56 -4.36 -3.83
N GLN A 56 21.79 -4.78 -3.50
CA GLN A 56 22.25 -6.15 -3.67
C GLN A 56 21.90 -7.03 -2.46
N LEU A 57 20.61 -7.27 -2.26
CA LEU A 57 20.06 -7.88 -1.03
C LEU A 57 20.59 -9.29 -0.79
N ASP A 58 20.72 -10.14 -1.82
CA ASP A 58 21.28 -11.49 -1.67
C ASP A 58 22.75 -11.49 -1.24
N ALA A 59 23.53 -10.53 -1.71
CA ALA A 59 24.93 -10.36 -1.28
C ALA A 59 25.00 -9.88 0.17
N ALA A 60 24.08 -9.00 0.57
CA ALA A 60 23.94 -8.54 1.94
C ALA A 60 23.64 -9.71 2.89
N VAL A 61 22.65 -10.56 2.56
CA VAL A 61 22.31 -11.77 3.33
C VAL A 61 23.56 -12.65 3.51
N LYS A 62 24.28 -12.97 2.44
CA LYS A 62 25.51 -13.79 2.51
C LYS A 62 26.58 -13.17 3.41
N SER A 63 26.72 -11.86 3.40
CA SER A 63 27.67 -11.15 4.25
C SER A 63 27.26 -11.22 5.72
N PHE A 64 25.97 -10.98 6.05
CA PHE A 64 25.46 -11.13 7.40
C PHE A 64 25.56 -12.58 7.92
N GLU A 65 25.25 -13.56 7.09
CA GLU A 65 25.41 -14.99 7.44
C GLU A 65 26.87 -15.34 7.77
N LYS A 66 27.84 -14.80 7.02
CA LYS A 66 29.27 -14.94 7.33
C LYS A 66 29.63 -14.29 8.67
N ALA A 67 29.13 -13.11 8.95
CA ALA A 67 29.35 -12.47 10.24
C ALA A 67 28.81 -13.30 11.40
N LEU A 68 27.60 -13.89 11.25
CA LEU A 68 26.96 -14.74 12.25
C LEU A 68 27.61 -16.13 12.36
N ALA A 69 28.23 -16.64 11.31
CA ALA A 69 29.02 -17.87 11.37
C ALA A 69 30.25 -17.69 12.28
N ILE A 70 30.82 -16.48 12.33
CA ILE A 70 31.97 -16.13 13.18
C ILE A 70 31.48 -15.75 14.59
N LYS A 71 30.42 -14.93 14.69
CA LYS A 71 29.86 -14.43 15.95
C LYS A 71 28.34 -14.63 15.97
N PRO A 72 27.82 -15.79 16.42
CA PRO A 72 26.39 -16.11 16.39
C PRO A 72 25.51 -15.20 17.28
N ASP A 73 26.09 -14.57 18.31
CA ASP A 73 25.46 -13.68 19.26
C ASP A 73 25.57 -12.18 18.87
N TYR A 74 25.83 -11.90 17.60
CA TYR A 74 25.94 -10.52 17.10
C TYR A 74 24.54 -9.93 16.87
N ILE A 75 24.07 -9.15 17.86
CA ILE A 75 22.69 -8.64 17.94
C ILE A 75 22.34 -7.82 16.71
N GLU A 76 23.18 -6.83 16.37
CA GLU A 76 22.93 -5.91 15.24
C GLU A 76 22.90 -6.65 13.89
N VAL A 77 23.70 -7.71 13.74
CA VAL A 77 23.71 -8.50 12.51
C VAL A 77 22.47 -9.37 12.40
N ASN A 78 21.97 -9.97 13.50
CA ASN A 78 20.70 -10.69 13.48
C ASN A 78 19.55 -9.75 13.12
N TYR A 79 19.53 -8.51 13.64
CA TYR A 79 18.55 -7.51 13.27
C TYR A 79 18.64 -7.10 11.78
N ASN A 80 19.84 -6.74 11.31
CA ASN A 80 20.08 -6.33 9.92
C ASN A 80 19.74 -7.44 8.92
N LEU A 81 20.04 -8.69 9.26
CA LEU A 81 19.65 -9.86 8.47
C LEU A 81 18.13 -9.99 8.40
N GLY A 82 17.44 -9.81 9.53
CA GLY A 82 15.97 -9.82 9.57
C GLY A 82 15.36 -8.76 8.65
N VAL A 83 15.87 -7.51 8.71
CA VAL A 83 15.44 -6.42 7.82
C VAL A 83 15.65 -6.78 6.35
N THR A 84 16.84 -7.29 6.00
CA THR A 84 17.18 -7.63 4.60
C THR A 84 16.35 -8.80 4.07
N LEU A 85 16.10 -9.82 4.91
CA LEU A 85 15.28 -10.97 4.55
C LEU A 85 13.81 -10.55 4.35
N LYS A 86 13.30 -9.62 5.17
CA LYS A 86 11.97 -9.05 4.99
C LYS A 86 11.87 -8.32 3.65
N GLU A 87 12.84 -7.49 3.29
CA GLU A 87 12.89 -6.79 1.99
C GLU A 87 12.96 -7.76 0.80
N LEU A 88 13.50 -8.97 0.99
CA LEU A 88 13.50 -10.06 0.00
C LEU A 88 12.20 -10.87 -0.02
N GLY A 89 11.21 -10.55 0.81
CA GLY A 89 9.98 -11.33 0.96
C GLY A 89 10.17 -12.67 1.69
N ARG A 90 11.35 -12.93 2.27
CA ARG A 90 11.66 -14.16 3.03
C ARG A 90 11.21 -14.00 4.49
N LEU A 91 9.89 -13.88 4.68
CA LEU A 91 9.30 -13.45 5.95
C LEU A 91 9.58 -14.42 7.11
N GLU A 92 9.49 -15.74 6.91
CA GLU A 92 9.74 -16.74 7.96
C GLU A 92 11.21 -16.73 8.43
N ASP A 93 12.14 -16.47 7.52
CA ASP A 93 13.56 -16.38 7.88
C ASP A 93 13.85 -15.04 8.59
N ALA A 94 13.16 -13.96 8.20
CA ALA A 94 13.22 -12.68 8.89
C ALA A 94 12.75 -12.80 10.33
N VAL A 95 11.60 -13.48 10.59
CA VAL A 95 11.10 -13.76 11.94
C VAL A 95 12.18 -14.44 12.79
N LYS A 96 12.80 -15.50 12.28
CA LYS A 96 13.87 -16.23 13.01
C LYS A 96 15.05 -15.32 13.38
N SER A 97 15.41 -14.40 12.47
CA SER A 97 16.51 -13.48 12.70
C SER A 97 16.15 -12.42 13.75
N TYR A 98 14.95 -11.86 13.69
CA TYR A 98 14.47 -10.93 14.72
C TYR A 98 14.30 -11.62 16.09
N GLU A 99 13.75 -12.85 16.13
CA GLU A 99 13.63 -13.62 17.37
C GLU A 99 14.99 -13.85 18.05
N LYS A 100 16.04 -14.11 17.27
CA LYS A 100 17.41 -14.20 17.79
C LYS A 100 17.89 -12.85 18.35
N ALA A 101 17.64 -11.76 17.62
CA ALA A 101 18.02 -10.42 18.08
C ALA A 101 17.36 -10.05 19.41
N VAL A 102 16.04 -10.28 19.55
CA VAL A 102 15.30 -10.00 20.80
C VAL A 102 15.59 -10.99 21.92
N ALA A 103 15.99 -12.21 21.61
CA ALA A 103 16.45 -13.16 22.62
C ALA A 103 17.80 -12.73 23.23
N LEU A 104 18.70 -12.18 22.41
CA LEU A 104 19.99 -11.66 22.85
C LEU A 104 19.86 -10.28 23.55
N LYS A 105 18.94 -9.45 23.09
CA LYS A 105 18.65 -8.12 23.64
C LYS A 105 17.14 -7.93 23.83
N PRO A 106 16.57 -8.34 24.99
CA PRO A 106 15.13 -8.29 25.23
C PRO A 106 14.48 -6.89 25.20
N ASP A 107 15.27 -5.85 25.37
CA ASP A 107 14.87 -4.44 25.31
C ASP A 107 15.17 -3.78 23.95
N TYR A 108 15.27 -4.55 22.88
CA TYR A 108 15.49 -4.02 21.55
C TYR A 108 14.15 -3.67 20.87
N ALA A 109 13.67 -2.43 21.12
CA ALA A 109 12.37 -1.95 20.65
C ALA A 109 12.17 -2.12 19.13
N ASP A 110 13.15 -1.67 18.32
CA ASP A 110 13.06 -1.75 16.85
C ASP A 110 12.95 -3.20 16.34
N ALA A 111 13.65 -4.13 16.99
CA ALA A 111 13.57 -5.54 16.61
C ALA A 111 12.21 -6.15 16.96
N HIS A 112 11.62 -5.79 18.11
CA HIS A 112 10.27 -6.18 18.47
C HIS A 112 9.23 -5.57 17.53
N TYR A 113 9.37 -4.29 17.17
CA TYR A 113 8.49 -3.61 16.22
C TYR A 113 8.52 -4.29 14.84
N ASN A 114 9.72 -4.51 14.28
CA ASN A 114 9.87 -5.18 12.98
C ASN A 114 9.43 -6.64 13.00
N LEU A 115 9.64 -7.35 14.11
CA LEU A 115 9.08 -8.70 14.34
C LEU A 115 7.55 -8.66 14.29
N GLY A 116 6.92 -7.68 14.96
CA GLY A 116 5.49 -7.46 14.93
C GLY A 116 4.95 -7.22 13.52
N ASN A 117 5.60 -6.35 12.75
CA ASN A 117 5.26 -6.08 11.36
C ASN A 117 5.33 -7.36 10.50
N THR A 118 6.43 -8.12 10.63
CA THR A 118 6.64 -9.34 9.83
C THR A 118 5.64 -10.44 10.19
N LEU A 119 5.33 -10.60 11.48
CA LEU A 119 4.33 -11.56 11.95
C LEU A 119 2.92 -11.19 11.48
N LYS A 120 2.59 -9.88 11.43
CA LYS A 120 1.33 -9.38 10.87
C LYS A 120 1.22 -9.75 9.38
N GLU A 121 2.28 -9.53 8.59
CA GLU A 121 2.32 -9.88 7.16
C GLU A 121 2.14 -11.39 6.94
N LEU A 122 2.66 -12.23 7.84
CA LEU A 122 2.44 -13.69 7.86
C LEU A 122 1.05 -14.11 8.37
N GLY A 123 0.17 -13.17 8.73
CA GLY A 123 -1.14 -13.48 9.31
C GLY A 123 -1.09 -14.02 10.73
N GLN A 124 0.06 -13.96 11.40
CA GLN A 124 0.26 -14.44 12.79
C GLN A 124 -0.11 -13.34 13.80
N SER A 125 -1.34 -12.85 13.73
CA SER A 125 -1.82 -11.67 14.45
C SER A 125 -1.61 -11.74 15.97
N ALA A 126 -1.87 -12.89 16.61
CA ALA A 126 -1.68 -13.03 18.06
C ALA A 126 -0.20 -12.92 18.51
N ALA A 127 0.74 -13.34 17.67
CA ALA A 127 2.16 -13.20 17.93
C ALA A 127 2.62 -11.74 17.66
N ALA A 128 2.06 -11.10 16.63
CA ALA A 128 2.31 -9.70 16.31
C ALA A 128 1.92 -8.78 17.48
N VAL A 129 0.74 -8.97 18.10
CA VAL A 129 0.32 -8.23 19.31
C VAL A 129 1.41 -8.28 20.37
N LYS A 130 1.88 -9.49 20.73
CA LYS A 130 2.91 -9.66 21.77
C LYS A 130 4.22 -8.92 21.43
N SER A 131 4.57 -8.89 20.16
CA SER A 131 5.79 -8.22 19.70
C SER A 131 5.65 -6.69 19.78
N TYR A 132 4.52 -6.13 19.35
CA TYR A 132 4.25 -4.71 19.50
C TYR A 132 4.13 -4.27 20.98
N GLU A 133 3.47 -5.07 21.84
CA GLU A 133 3.41 -4.79 23.28
C GLU A 133 4.81 -4.73 23.91
N LYS A 134 5.73 -5.61 23.50
CA LYS A 134 7.12 -5.57 23.96
C LYS A 134 7.87 -4.34 23.43
N ALA A 135 7.67 -3.97 22.15
CA ALA A 135 8.24 -2.76 21.60
C ALA A 135 7.76 -1.52 22.39
N LEU A 136 6.46 -1.44 22.66
CA LEU A 136 5.82 -0.35 23.42
C LEU A 136 6.17 -0.35 24.91
N ALA A 137 6.51 -1.51 25.49
CA ALA A 137 7.04 -1.56 26.86
C ALA A 137 8.42 -0.90 26.98
N VAL A 138 9.21 -0.90 25.90
CA VAL A 138 10.52 -0.24 25.83
C VAL A 138 10.36 1.23 25.38
N ASN A 139 9.56 1.48 24.35
CA ASN A 139 9.28 2.82 23.82
C ASN A 139 7.77 3.09 23.84
N PRO A 140 7.20 3.58 24.95
CA PRO A 140 5.77 3.83 25.10
C PRO A 140 5.20 4.92 24.20
N ASP A 141 6.04 5.82 23.70
CA ASP A 141 5.66 6.98 22.90
C ASP A 141 5.86 6.76 21.39
N ASP A 142 5.83 5.52 20.95
CA ASP A 142 5.85 5.16 19.51
C ASP A 142 4.42 5.14 18.94
N ALA A 143 4.04 6.25 18.29
CA ALA A 143 2.71 6.39 17.68
C ALA A 143 2.46 5.39 16.56
N GLU A 144 3.49 5.00 15.80
CA GLU A 144 3.36 4.03 14.70
C GLU A 144 3.14 2.62 15.25
N ALA A 145 3.86 2.24 16.30
CA ALA A 145 3.67 0.96 16.98
C ALA A 145 2.26 0.85 17.57
N HIS A 146 1.72 1.90 18.19
CA HIS A 146 0.34 1.95 18.66
C HIS A 146 -0.67 1.83 17.52
N ASN A 147 -0.47 2.53 16.40
CA ASN A 147 -1.33 2.41 15.22
C ASN A 147 -1.32 0.98 14.66
N ASN A 148 -0.13 0.37 14.52
CA ASN A 148 0.00 -0.98 13.99
C ASN A 148 -0.60 -2.04 14.94
N LEU A 149 -0.46 -1.86 16.24
CA LEU A 149 -1.13 -2.69 17.24
C LEU A 149 -2.66 -2.56 17.12
N GLY A 150 -3.19 -1.35 16.90
CA GLY A 150 -4.60 -1.11 16.63
C GLY A 150 -5.10 -1.85 15.39
N ASN A 151 -4.31 -1.84 14.31
CA ASN A 151 -4.62 -2.60 13.09
C ASN A 151 -4.72 -4.11 13.37
N VAL A 152 -3.79 -4.67 14.15
CA VAL A 152 -3.80 -6.10 14.49
C VAL A 152 -4.98 -6.46 15.39
N PHE A 153 -5.33 -5.62 16.37
CA PHE A 153 -6.55 -5.82 17.19
C PHE A 153 -7.82 -5.78 16.34
N LYS A 154 -7.91 -4.86 15.38
CA LYS A 154 -9.03 -4.80 14.43
C LYS A 154 -9.15 -6.11 13.63
N ASP A 155 -8.04 -6.62 13.09
CA ASP A 155 -8.00 -7.87 12.31
C ASP A 155 -8.40 -9.09 13.15
N LEU A 156 -8.15 -9.06 14.45
CA LEU A 156 -8.60 -10.05 15.43
C LEU A 156 -10.05 -9.85 15.88
N GLY A 157 -10.75 -8.79 15.44
CA GLY A 157 -12.10 -8.44 15.87
C GLY A 157 -12.18 -7.83 17.29
N GLN A 158 -11.04 -7.49 17.89
CA GLN A 158 -10.94 -6.86 19.22
C GLN A 158 -11.06 -5.34 19.07
N LEU A 159 -12.28 -4.89 18.70
CA LEU A 159 -12.51 -3.51 18.24
C LEU A 159 -12.28 -2.46 19.34
N ASP A 160 -12.61 -2.76 20.60
CA ASP A 160 -12.39 -1.84 21.72
C ASP A 160 -10.90 -1.62 22.00
N ASP A 161 -10.09 -2.67 21.89
CA ASP A 161 -8.65 -2.56 22.08
C ASP A 161 -7.97 -1.90 20.87
N ALA A 162 -8.52 -2.09 19.67
CA ALA A 162 -8.10 -1.35 18.49
C ALA A 162 -8.30 0.16 18.69
N VAL A 163 -9.50 0.59 19.13
CA VAL A 163 -9.81 2.01 19.38
C VAL A 163 -8.86 2.59 20.42
N LYS A 164 -8.63 1.91 21.56
CA LYS A 164 -7.69 2.37 22.58
C LYS A 164 -6.26 2.55 22.03
N SER A 165 -5.82 1.63 21.19
CA SER A 165 -4.48 1.71 20.57
C SER A 165 -4.38 2.89 19.62
N TYR A 166 -5.39 3.13 18.79
CA TYR A 166 -5.44 4.32 17.91
C TYR A 166 -5.53 5.63 18.71
N GLU A 167 -6.29 5.67 19.80
CA GLU A 167 -6.36 6.84 20.71
C GLU A 167 -4.99 7.16 21.33
N ARG A 168 -4.22 6.13 21.70
CA ARG A 168 -2.85 6.32 22.18
C ARG A 168 -1.94 6.88 21.10
N ALA A 169 -2.03 6.37 19.86
CA ALA A 169 -1.29 6.92 18.73
C ALA A 169 -1.59 8.42 18.52
N LEU A 170 -2.88 8.82 18.61
CA LEU A 170 -3.31 10.22 18.49
C LEU A 170 -2.86 11.08 19.68
N ALA A 171 -2.86 10.53 20.90
CA ALA A 171 -2.37 11.27 22.08
C ALA A 171 -0.88 11.63 21.96
N ILE A 172 -0.10 10.77 21.28
CA ILE A 172 1.33 10.98 21.03
C ILE A 172 1.52 11.93 19.82
N LYS A 173 0.80 11.66 18.72
CA LYS A 173 0.87 12.42 17.46
C LYS A 173 -0.53 12.88 17.05
N PRO A 174 -0.98 14.08 17.50
CA PRO A 174 -2.36 14.55 17.27
C PRO A 174 -2.73 14.79 15.80
N ASP A 175 -1.76 15.00 14.93
CA ASP A 175 -1.92 15.18 13.48
C ASP A 175 -1.82 13.87 12.67
N TYR A 176 -1.79 12.71 13.35
CA TYR A 176 -1.75 11.41 12.70
C TYR A 176 -3.16 11.02 12.24
N LEU A 177 -3.50 11.39 11.01
CA LEU A 177 -4.88 11.27 10.48
C LEU A 177 -5.33 9.82 10.28
N VAL A 178 -4.41 8.86 10.09
CA VAL A 178 -4.74 7.44 9.86
C VAL A 178 -5.47 6.82 11.05
N PRO A 179 -4.95 6.86 12.29
CA PRO A 179 -5.68 6.38 13.47
C PRO A 179 -7.04 7.08 13.67
N GLN A 180 -7.14 8.39 13.38
CA GLN A 180 -8.40 9.11 13.50
C GLN A 180 -9.45 8.56 12.52
N HIS A 181 -9.06 8.27 11.28
CA HIS A 181 -9.93 7.64 10.29
C HIS A 181 -10.42 6.25 10.76
N MET A 182 -9.50 5.45 11.33
CA MET A 182 -9.83 4.13 11.85
C MET A 182 -10.78 4.19 13.05
N ILE A 183 -10.59 5.14 13.98
CA ILE A 183 -11.53 5.36 15.10
C ILE A 183 -12.90 5.74 14.54
N ASN A 184 -12.97 6.67 13.60
CA ASN A 184 -14.24 7.09 12.99
C ASN A 184 -14.97 5.88 12.37
N ALA A 185 -14.26 5.04 11.62
CA ALA A 185 -14.82 3.82 11.04
C ALA A 185 -15.36 2.84 12.09
N LEU A 186 -14.65 2.65 13.20
CA LEU A 186 -15.03 1.70 14.24
C LEU A 186 -16.13 2.21 15.16
N THR A 187 -16.25 3.54 15.36
CA THR A 187 -17.24 4.18 16.22
C THR A 187 -18.49 4.67 15.47
N GLY A 188 -18.55 4.51 14.14
CA GLY A 188 -19.68 4.92 13.31
C GLY A 188 -19.71 6.41 12.98
N ASN A 189 -18.60 7.14 13.17
CA ASN A 189 -18.48 8.53 12.78
C ASN A 189 -18.06 8.60 11.31
N THR A 190 -18.88 9.24 10.48
CA THR A 190 -18.61 9.35 9.04
C THR A 190 -17.87 10.65 8.74
N SER A 191 -16.61 10.52 8.25
CA SER A 191 -15.83 11.62 7.67
C SER A 191 -16.18 11.81 6.19
N THR A 192 -15.84 12.97 5.62
CA THR A 192 -16.12 13.26 4.19
C THR A 192 -15.14 12.56 3.25
N GLU A 193 -13.91 12.36 3.68
CA GLU A 193 -12.85 11.71 2.91
C GLU A 193 -11.83 11.04 3.85
N PRO A 194 -11.14 9.98 3.41
CA PRO A 194 -10.05 9.38 4.17
C PRO A 194 -8.78 10.23 4.04
N PRO A 195 -7.81 10.05 4.93
CA PRO A 195 -6.46 10.57 4.70
C PRO A 195 -5.85 9.97 3.42
N LYS A 196 -5.29 10.81 2.55
CA LYS A 196 -4.64 10.34 1.31
C LYS A 196 -3.50 9.35 1.58
N GLU A 197 -2.75 9.59 2.65
CA GLU A 197 -1.70 8.67 3.13
C GLU A 197 -2.26 7.28 3.46
N TYR A 198 -3.46 7.20 4.07
CA TYR A 198 -4.11 5.92 4.37
C TYR A 198 -4.38 5.13 3.08
N VAL A 199 -4.99 5.79 2.08
CA VAL A 199 -5.32 5.14 0.80
C VAL A 199 -4.05 4.73 0.05
N LYS A 200 -3.06 5.64 -0.01
CA LYS A 200 -1.76 5.36 -0.66
C LYS A 200 -1.07 4.15 -0.04
N ASN A 201 -0.88 4.16 1.28
CA ASN A 201 -0.18 3.08 1.99
C ASN A 201 -0.93 1.74 1.85
N LEU A 202 -2.27 1.77 1.91
CA LEU A 202 -3.09 0.58 1.71
C LEU A 202 -2.79 -0.08 0.36
N PHE A 203 -2.74 0.68 -0.72
CA PHE A 203 -2.51 0.16 -2.07
C PHE A 203 -1.03 -0.11 -2.36
N ASP A 204 -0.10 0.64 -1.78
CA ASP A 204 1.33 0.34 -1.87
C ASP A 204 1.63 -1.03 -1.23
N ASP A 205 1.02 -1.36 -0.08
CA ASP A 205 1.16 -2.65 0.60
C ASP A 205 0.50 -3.80 -0.19
N TYR A 206 -0.64 -3.52 -0.84
CA TYR A 206 -1.38 -4.54 -1.61
C TYR A 206 -0.85 -4.80 -3.01
N ALA A 207 0.01 -3.96 -3.56
CA ALA A 207 0.42 -4.02 -4.96
C ALA A 207 1.04 -5.38 -5.34
N GLU A 208 1.80 -6.02 -4.44
CA GLU A 208 2.28 -7.39 -4.65
C GLU A 208 1.14 -8.39 -4.36
N GLY A 209 0.79 -9.19 -5.36
CA GLY A 209 -0.29 -10.20 -5.24
C GLY A 209 -1.71 -9.63 -5.35
N PHE A 210 -1.88 -8.34 -5.66
CA PHE A 210 -3.19 -7.69 -5.78
C PHE A 210 -4.10 -8.40 -6.76
N ASP A 211 -3.62 -8.68 -7.98
CA ASP A 211 -4.42 -9.32 -9.04
C ASP A 211 -4.83 -10.75 -8.66
N ASP A 212 -3.92 -11.54 -8.10
CA ASP A 212 -4.20 -12.89 -7.65
C ASP A 212 -5.26 -12.90 -6.54
N SER A 213 -5.15 -11.97 -5.60
CA SER A 213 -6.14 -11.79 -4.54
C SER A 213 -7.48 -11.33 -5.10
N LEU A 214 -7.49 -10.28 -5.91
CA LEU A 214 -8.70 -9.64 -6.42
C LEU A 214 -9.48 -10.59 -7.35
N ILE A 215 -8.79 -11.24 -8.31
CA ILE A 215 -9.43 -12.09 -9.32
C ILE A 215 -9.75 -13.46 -8.75
N LYS A 216 -8.76 -14.16 -8.15
CA LYS A 216 -8.90 -15.56 -7.75
C LYS A 216 -9.65 -15.73 -6.44
N GLN A 217 -9.39 -14.85 -5.45
CA GLN A 217 -9.99 -14.97 -4.12
C GLN A 217 -11.31 -14.20 -4.00
N LEU A 218 -11.34 -12.95 -4.50
CA LEU A 218 -12.49 -12.06 -4.37
C LEU A 218 -13.46 -12.13 -5.55
N GLY A 219 -13.10 -12.81 -6.65
CA GLY A 219 -13.97 -13.03 -7.79
C GLY A 219 -14.36 -11.75 -8.54
N TYR A 220 -13.48 -10.77 -8.57
CA TYR A 220 -13.68 -9.46 -9.18
C TYR A 220 -13.84 -9.54 -10.70
N LYS A 221 -14.92 -8.98 -11.24
CA LYS A 221 -15.26 -9.02 -12.67
C LYS A 221 -15.77 -7.69 -13.22
N LEU A 222 -15.66 -6.61 -12.44
CA LEU A 222 -16.23 -5.33 -12.84
C LEU A 222 -15.66 -4.77 -14.15
N PRO A 223 -14.34 -4.85 -14.46
CA PRO A 223 -13.81 -4.35 -15.72
C PRO A 223 -14.44 -5.02 -16.93
N PHE A 224 -14.57 -6.34 -16.91
CA PHE A 224 -15.24 -7.11 -17.98
C PHE A 224 -16.73 -6.72 -18.12
N LEU A 225 -17.47 -6.70 -17.02
CA LEU A 225 -18.88 -6.31 -17.02
C LEU A 225 -19.09 -4.89 -17.54
N MET A 226 -18.24 -3.96 -17.14
CA MET A 226 -18.27 -2.56 -17.59
C MET A 226 -18.11 -2.47 -19.10
N LYS A 227 -17.14 -3.18 -19.68
CA LYS A 227 -16.93 -3.23 -21.14
C LYS A 227 -18.16 -3.77 -21.87
N GLU A 228 -18.74 -4.89 -21.40
CA GLU A 228 -19.99 -5.43 -21.99
C GLU A 228 -21.13 -4.40 -21.96
N LEU A 229 -21.28 -3.65 -20.86
CA LEU A 229 -22.31 -2.62 -20.74
C LEU A 229 -22.07 -1.46 -21.72
N ILE A 230 -20.83 -1.01 -21.90
CA ILE A 230 -20.47 0.03 -22.87
C ILE A 230 -20.87 -0.41 -24.29
N LEU A 231 -20.44 -1.59 -24.70
CA LEU A 231 -20.73 -2.12 -26.04
C LEU A 231 -22.22 -2.35 -26.30
N LYS A 232 -22.97 -2.70 -25.25
CA LYS A 232 -24.42 -2.88 -25.32
C LYS A 232 -25.18 -1.54 -25.45
N LEU A 233 -24.71 -0.49 -24.80
CA LEU A 233 -25.38 0.82 -24.81
C LEU A 233 -25.13 1.60 -26.10
N ASP A 234 -23.95 1.47 -26.69
CA ASP A 234 -23.61 2.12 -27.95
C ASP A 234 -22.91 1.14 -28.92
N PRO A 235 -23.66 0.20 -29.54
CA PRO A 235 -23.09 -0.83 -30.39
C PRO A 235 -22.40 -0.31 -31.65
N LEU A 236 -22.66 0.93 -32.04
CA LEU A 236 -22.09 1.57 -33.23
C LEU A 236 -20.82 2.34 -32.93
N ARG A 237 -20.52 2.59 -31.68
CA ARG A 237 -19.32 3.33 -31.26
C ARG A 237 -18.15 2.36 -31.08
N ASN A 238 -17.33 2.23 -32.09
CA ASN A 238 -16.20 1.30 -32.08
C ASN A 238 -15.07 1.74 -31.14
N LYS A 239 -14.84 3.06 -30.96
CA LYS A 239 -13.78 3.62 -30.11
C LYS A 239 -14.14 4.96 -29.50
N PHE A 240 -13.54 5.23 -28.35
CA PHE A 240 -13.48 6.54 -27.70
C PHE A 240 -12.15 7.20 -28.02
N GLU A 241 -12.16 8.51 -28.28
CA GLU A 241 -10.95 9.26 -28.64
C GLU A 241 -10.01 9.40 -27.45
N LYS A 242 -10.55 9.85 -26.30
CA LYS A 242 -9.79 9.99 -25.04
C LYS A 242 -10.53 9.35 -23.89
N VAL A 243 -9.89 8.36 -23.26
CA VAL A 243 -10.41 7.61 -22.12
C VAL A 243 -9.53 7.85 -20.91
N ILE A 244 -10.14 7.96 -19.75
CA ILE A 244 -9.41 8.06 -18.48
C ILE A 244 -9.95 7.07 -17.46
N ASP A 245 -9.02 6.32 -16.87
CA ASP A 245 -9.24 5.35 -15.81
C ASP A 245 -8.78 5.93 -14.47
N LEU A 246 -9.73 6.20 -13.60
CA LEU A 246 -9.54 6.86 -12.32
C LEU A 246 -9.37 5.79 -11.24
N GLY A 247 -8.20 5.70 -10.63
CA GLY A 247 -7.81 4.59 -9.76
C GLY A 247 -7.52 3.34 -10.58
N CYS A 248 -6.58 3.43 -11.51
CA CYS A 248 -6.29 2.36 -12.47
C CYS A 248 -5.67 1.11 -11.84
N GLY A 249 -5.21 1.18 -10.58
CA GLY A 249 -4.63 0.06 -9.85
C GLY A 249 -3.50 -0.61 -10.63
N THR A 250 -3.57 -1.92 -10.75
CA THR A 250 -2.64 -2.75 -11.52
C THR A 250 -2.94 -2.81 -13.02
N GLY A 251 -3.95 -2.07 -13.51
CA GLY A 251 -4.25 -1.96 -14.93
C GLY A 251 -5.31 -2.92 -15.48
N LEU A 252 -6.02 -3.66 -14.63
CA LEU A 252 -7.07 -4.61 -15.05
C LEU A 252 -8.16 -3.96 -15.91
N THR A 253 -8.57 -2.75 -15.56
CA THR A 253 -9.54 -1.96 -16.34
C THR A 253 -8.94 -1.52 -17.68
N GLY A 254 -7.67 -1.13 -17.70
CA GLY A 254 -6.97 -0.72 -18.91
C GLY A 254 -6.86 -1.82 -19.96
N ILE A 255 -6.63 -3.07 -19.52
CA ILE A 255 -6.63 -4.24 -20.41
C ILE A 255 -7.97 -4.35 -21.17
N GLU A 256 -9.08 -4.19 -20.47
CA GLU A 256 -10.42 -4.25 -21.07
C GLU A 256 -10.76 -3.04 -21.94
N LEU A 257 -10.16 -1.87 -21.65
CA LEU A 257 -10.44 -0.63 -22.38
C LEU A 257 -9.55 -0.43 -23.61
N ARG A 258 -8.41 -1.09 -23.72
CA ARG A 258 -7.40 -0.79 -24.74
C ARG A 258 -7.91 -0.86 -26.18
N ASP A 259 -8.71 -1.86 -26.49
CA ASP A 259 -9.25 -2.06 -27.83
C ASP A 259 -10.36 -1.07 -28.23
N ILE A 260 -11.02 -0.44 -27.24
CA ILE A 260 -12.06 0.58 -27.44
C ILE A 260 -11.57 2.02 -27.20
N SER A 261 -10.25 2.21 -27.00
CA SER A 261 -9.63 3.52 -26.74
C SER A 261 -8.59 3.88 -27.80
N ASN A 262 -8.61 5.12 -28.30
CA ASN A 262 -7.51 5.65 -29.10
C ASN A 262 -6.38 6.18 -28.21
N ASN A 263 -6.73 6.90 -27.14
CA ASN A 263 -5.80 7.37 -26.12
C ASN A 263 -6.34 7.01 -24.73
N LEU A 264 -5.56 6.26 -23.96
CA LEU A 264 -5.94 5.77 -22.63
C LEU A 264 -4.99 6.33 -21.56
N THR A 265 -5.54 7.08 -20.62
CA THR A 265 -4.82 7.62 -19.46
C THR A 265 -5.25 6.88 -18.20
N GLY A 266 -4.30 6.47 -17.36
CA GLY A 266 -4.54 5.92 -16.03
C GLY A 266 -4.05 6.88 -14.94
N ILE A 267 -4.81 7.01 -13.86
CA ILE A 267 -4.40 7.71 -12.64
C ILE A 267 -4.51 6.77 -11.47
N ASP A 268 -3.47 6.70 -10.63
CA ASP A 268 -3.54 6.03 -9.33
C ASP A 268 -2.72 6.76 -8.28
N ILE A 269 -3.15 6.71 -7.02
CA ILE A 269 -2.46 7.36 -5.91
C ILE A 269 -1.24 6.56 -5.45
N SER A 270 -1.21 5.26 -5.71
CA SER A 270 -0.14 4.34 -5.33
C SER A 270 0.96 4.29 -6.37
N SER A 271 2.18 4.62 -5.98
CA SER A 271 3.37 4.50 -6.84
C SER A 271 3.65 3.05 -7.24
N ASN A 272 3.39 2.09 -6.33
CA ASN A 272 3.61 0.67 -6.59
C ASN A 272 2.59 0.12 -7.60
N MET A 273 1.32 0.55 -7.52
CA MET A 273 0.30 0.22 -8.52
C MET A 273 0.68 0.76 -9.90
N VAL A 274 1.05 2.04 -9.98
CA VAL A 274 1.48 2.68 -11.24
C VAL A 274 2.70 1.98 -11.84
N ALA A 275 3.66 1.57 -11.00
CA ALA A 275 4.84 0.85 -11.48
C ALA A 275 4.45 -0.49 -12.14
N LYS A 276 3.58 -1.28 -11.51
CA LYS A 276 3.06 -2.55 -12.08
C LYS A 276 2.26 -2.33 -13.35
N THR A 277 1.38 -1.34 -13.34
CA THR A 277 0.58 -0.99 -14.52
C THR A 277 1.45 -0.61 -15.71
N ARG A 278 2.58 0.03 -15.47
CA ARG A 278 3.54 0.40 -16.53
C ARG A 278 4.14 -0.81 -17.24
N GLU A 279 4.31 -1.92 -16.54
CA GLU A 279 4.84 -3.17 -17.13
C GLU A 279 3.88 -3.79 -18.16
N LEU A 280 2.57 -3.47 -18.09
CA LEU A 280 1.57 -4.01 -19.01
C LEU A 280 1.57 -3.31 -20.38
N ASP A 281 2.12 -2.10 -20.49
CA ASP A 281 2.17 -1.27 -21.72
C ASP A 281 0.80 -1.07 -22.40
N VAL A 282 -0.27 -0.96 -21.58
CA VAL A 282 -1.65 -0.80 -22.08
C VAL A 282 -2.14 0.64 -22.04
N TYR A 283 -1.51 1.53 -21.24
CA TYR A 283 -1.86 2.93 -21.14
C TYR A 283 -0.89 3.80 -21.95
N ASP A 284 -1.45 4.80 -22.64
CA ASP A 284 -0.62 5.82 -23.33
C ASP A 284 -0.01 6.81 -22.32
N HIS A 285 -0.72 7.06 -21.19
CA HIS A 285 -0.26 7.93 -20.11
C HIS A 285 -0.61 7.34 -18.77
N LEU A 286 0.36 7.34 -17.83
CA LEU A 286 0.17 6.95 -16.45
C LEU A 286 0.61 8.09 -15.53
N ILE A 287 -0.26 8.48 -14.60
CA ILE A 287 -0.07 9.61 -13.69
C ILE A 287 -0.21 9.10 -12.26
N GLU A 288 0.83 9.28 -11.43
CA GLU A 288 0.75 9.06 -9.99
C GLU A 288 0.13 10.27 -9.32
N GLY A 289 -0.91 10.07 -8.51
CA GLY A 289 -1.50 11.10 -7.68
C GLY A 289 -2.98 10.93 -7.40
N ASP A 290 -3.51 11.85 -6.57
CA ASP A 290 -4.92 11.89 -6.22
C ASP A 290 -5.77 12.29 -7.44
N VAL A 291 -6.81 11.52 -7.71
CA VAL A 291 -7.70 11.71 -8.88
C VAL A 291 -8.31 13.11 -8.92
N VAL A 292 -8.79 13.61 -7.79
CA VAL A 292 -9.45 14.92 -7.74
C VAL A 292 -8.45 16.06 -7.95
N ASP A 293 -7.24 15.95 -7.40
CA ASP A 293 -6.20 16.95 -7.55
C ASP A 293 -5.68 17.01 -9.01
N ILE A 294 -5.41 15.83 -9.60
CA ILE A 294 -4.97 15.73 -11.01
C ILE A 294 -6.02 16.32 -11.95
N LEU A 295 -7.28 15.89 -11.84
CA LEU A 295 -8.35 16.40 -12.70
C LEU A 295 -8.62 17.88 -12.48
N SER A 296 -8.53 18.38 -11.23
CA SER A 296 -8.76 19.82 -10.94
C SER A 296 -7.73 20.73 -11.60
N SER A 297 -6.52 20.24 -11.81
CA SER A 297 -5.42 20.97 -12.45
C SER A 297 -5.34 20.72 -13.97
N SER A 298 -6.05 19.72 -14.48
CA SER A 298 -6.01 19.31 -15.88
C SER A 298 -6.80 20.26 -16.79
N LYS A 299 -6.24 20.52 -17.99
CA LYS A 299 -6.94 21.19 -19.11
C LYS A 299 -7.45 20.18 -20.14
N GLU A 300 -7.09 18.93 -20.00
CA GLU A 300 -7.49 17.86 -20.90
C GLU A 300 -8.98 17.55 -20.78
N LYS A 301 -9.56 17.07 -21.88
CA LYS A 301 -10.96 16.67 -21.98
C LYS A 301 -11.04 15.23 -22.43
N TYR A 302 -11.98 14.49 -21.85
CA TYR A 302 -12.15 13.06 -22.12
C TYR A 302 -13.58 12.75 -22.55
N ASP A 303 -13.74 11.64 -23.29
CA ASP A 303 -15.01 11.14 -23.79
C ASP A 303 -15.59 10.05 -22.90
N LEU A 304 -14.71 9.37 -22.16
CA LEU A 304 -15.08 8.30 -21.25
C LEU A 304 -14.23 8.38 -19.97
N PHE A 305 -14.91 8.37 -18.83
CA PHE A 305 -14.32 8.27 -17.52
C PHE A 305 -14.74 6.95 -16.89
N ILE A 306 -13.80 6.23 -16.28
CA ILE A 306 -14.06 5.01 -15.54
C ILE A 306 -13.54 5.17 -14.11
N ALA A 307 -14.31 4.72 -13.11
CA ALA A 307 -13.92 4.71 -11.69
C ALA A 307 -14.52 3.46 -11.02
N LEU A 308 -13.85 2.32 -11.15
CA LEU A 308 -14.28 1.07 -10.53
C LEU A 308 -13.58 0.85 -9.19
N ASP A 309 -14.36 0.62 -8.14
CA ASP A 309 -13.90 0.46 -6.74
C ASP A 309 -13.08 1.66 -6.20
N VAL A 310 -13.31 2.85 -6.74
CA VAL A 310 -12.67 4.11 -6.30
C VAL A 310 -13.51 4.82 -5.25
N PHE A 311 -14.84 4.90 -5.45
CA PHE A 311 -15.73 5.66 -4.59
C PHE A 311 -15.89 5.04 -3.19
N ILE A 312 -15.53 3.79 -3.03
CA ILE A 312 -15.42 3.18 -1.69
C ILE A 312 -14.32 3.81 -0.82
N TYR A 313 -13.46 4.65 -1.39
CA TYR A 313 -12.46 5.46 -0.69
C TYR A 313 -12.77 6.96 -0.71
N ILE A 314 -13.99 7.37 -1.07
CA ILE A 314 -14.41 8.78 -1.09
C ILE A 314 -15.82 8.87 -0.53
N GLY A 315 -16.02 9.57 0.60
CA GLY A 315 -17.34 9.72 1.21
C GLY A 315 -18.18 10.77 0.47
N GLU A 316 -17.72 12.01 0.44
CA GLU A 316 -18.42 13.13 -0.19
C GLU A 316 -18.05 13.26 -1.68
N LEU A 317 -19.00 13.06 -2.60
CA LEU A 317 -18.75 12.94 -4.03
C LEU A 317 -19.04 14.22 -4.85
N THR A 318 -19.54 15.30 -4.24
CA THR A 318 -19.87 16.55 -4.97
C THR A 318 -18.65 17.11 -5.71
N LYS A 319 -17.49 17.15 -5.04
CA LYS A 319 -16.25 17.64 -5.63
C LYS A 319 -15.81 16.76 -6.79
N MET A 320 -15.92 15.43 -6.65
CA MET A 320 -15.59 14.47 -7.70
C MET A 320 -16.45 14.66 -8.94
N PHE A 321 -17.78 14.69 -8.81
CA PHE A 321 -18.67 14.91 -9.96
C PHE A 321 -18.43 16.25 -10.65
N LYS A 322 -18.22 17.31 -9.87
CA LYS A 322 -17.90 18.65 -10.40
C LYS A 322 -16.57 18.63 -11.19
N THR A 323 -15.56 18.01 -10.64
CA THR A 323 -14.22 17.95 -11.26
C THR A 323 -14.23 17.11 -12.54
N VAL A 324 -14.86 15.92 -12.50
CA VAL A 324 -15.04 15.10 -13.70
C VAL A 324 -15.81 15.87 -14.77
N ARG A 325 -16.90 16.57 -14.41
CA ARG A 325 -17.67 17.37 -15.37
C ARG A 325 -16.84 18.45 -16.05
N GLN A 326 -15.92 19.07 -15.32
CA GLN A 326 -15.01 20.08 -15.89
C GLN A 326 -14.09 19.50 -16.96
N CYS A 327 -13.76 18.20 -16.87
CA CYS A 327 -12.89 17.50 -17.83
C CYS A 327 -13.68 16.74 -18.92
N CYS A 328 -15.01 16.83 -18.96
CA CYS A 328 -15.83 16.16 -19.96
C CYS A 328 -15.81 16.88 -21.32
N ASN A 329 -15.72 16.09 -22.40
CA ASN A 329 -16.20 16.47 -23.71
C ASN A 329 -17.73 16.49 -23.77
N LYS A 330 -18.31 17.01 -24.85
CA LYS A 330 -19.76 16.96 -25.05
C LYS A 330 -20.23 15.50 -25.14
N ASN A 331 -21.27 15.15 -24.37
CA ASN A 331 -21.82 13.81 -24.29
C ASN A 331 -20.82 12.75 -23.75
N ALA A 332 -19.80 13.16 -23.02
CA ALA A 332 -18.88 12.23 -22.38
C ALA A 332 -19.64 11.29 -21.42
N LEU A 333 -19.17 10.04 -21.33
CA LEU A 333 -19.70 9.06 -20.40
C LEU A 333 -18.85 9.00 -19.13
N PHE A 334 -19.52 8.84 -18.01
CA PHE A 334 -18.87 8.56 -16.73
C PHE A 334 -19.44 7.27 -16.14
N ILE A 335 -18.61 6.27 -15.98
CA ILE A 335 -18.97 4.94 -15.45
C ILE A 335 -18.22 4.70 -14.15
N PHE A 336 -18.95 4.35 -13.11
CA PHE A 336 -18.36 4.09 -11.80
C PHE A 336 -19.15 3.06 -11.02
N SER A 337 -18.52 2.47 -10.02
CA SER A 337 -19.15 1.59 -9.04
C SER A 337 -19.18 2.20 -7.65
N ILE A 338 -20.19 1.82 -6.87
CA ILE A 338 -20.31 2.13 -5.45
C ILE A 338 -20.59 0.85 -4.65
N GLU A 339 -20.15 0.81 -3.41
CA GLU A 339 -20.70 -0.10 -2.40
C GLU A 339 -22.04 0.47 -1.96
N ALA A 340 -23.11 -0.32 -2.07
CA ALA A 340 -24.49 0.17 -1.91
C ALA A 340 -24.94 0.13 -0.43
N GLN A 341 -25.70 1.14 -0.02
CA GLN A 341 -26.42 1.17 1.25
C GLN A 341 -27.89 1.60 1.05
N GLU A 342 -28.75 1.23 2.00
CA GLU A 342 -30.19 1.59 1.97
C GLU A 342 -30.45 2.99 2.55
N GLU A 343 -29.75 3.35 3.63
CA GLU A 343 -29.88 4.66 4.28
C GLU A 343 -29.40 5.79 3.38
N ASP A 344 -30.16 6.91 3.33
CA ASP A 344 -29.80 8.04 2.47
C ASP A 344 -28.46 8.68 2.88
N GLY A 345 -27.69 9.09 1.88
CA GLY A 345 -26.37 9.65 2.08
C GLY A 345 -25.24 8.67 1.83
N TYR A 346 -24.15 8.81 2.59
CA TYR A 346 -23.01 7.93 2.60
C TYR A 346 -22.56 7.65 4.03
N SER A 347 -21.91 6.52 4.23
CA SER A 347 -21.45 6.08 5.55
C SER A 347 -20.04 5.50 5.49
N LEU A 348 -19.22 5.80 6.49
CA LEU A 348 -17.94 5.16 6.70
C LEU A 348 -18.17 3.84 7.45
N LEU A 349 -17.87 2.73 6.79
CA LEU A 349 -18.05 1.38 7.33
C LEU A 349 -16.89 0.97 8.24
N LYS A 350 -17.10 -0.05 9.08
CA LYS A 350 -16.03 -0.67 9.92
C LYS A 350 -14.84 -1.20 9.12
N SER A 351 -15.05 -1.45 7.84
CA SER A 351 -13.99 -1.80 6.87
C SER A 351 -13.05 -0.63 6.53
N ALA A 352 -13.35 0.59 7.02
CA ALA A 352 -12.75 1.87 6.64
C ALA A 352 -12.98 2.25 5.16
N ARG A 353 -14.02 1.67 4.53
CA ARG A 353 -14.52 2.04 3.20
C ARG A 353 -15.85 2.75 3.32
N TYR A 354 -16.24 3.49 2.27
CA TYR A 354 -17.51 4.17 2.20
C TYR A 354 -18.53 3.38 1.39
N SER A 355 -19.77 3.41 1.86
CA SER A 355 -20.96 3.00 1.10
C SER A 355 -21.81 4.22 0.78
N HIS A 356 -22.58 4.15 -0.31
CA HIS A 356 -23.41 5.26 -0.79
C HIS A 356 -24.80 4.76 -1.14
N SER A 357 -25.82 5.58 -0.83
CA SER A 357 -27.18 5.33 -1.31
C SER A 357 -27.35 5.76 -2.78
N GLU A 358 -28.22 5.09 -3.50
CA GLU A 358 -28.59 5.51 -4.85
C GLU A 358 -29.18 6.92 -4.86
N CYS A 359 -30.03 7.26 -3.87
CA CYS A 359 -30.64 8.57 -3.75
C CYS A 359 -29.57 9.69 -3.64
N TYR A 360 -28.55 9.48 -2.82
CA TYR A 360 -27.42 10.39 -2.69
C TYR A 360 -26.68 10.56 -4.02
N ILE A 361 -26.38 9.47 -4.73
CA ILE A 361 -25.70 9.52 -6.03
C ILE A 361 -26.53 10.31 -7.05
N LEU A 362 -27.82 9.98 -7.18
CA LEU A 362 -28.72 10.66 -8.12
C LEU A 362 -28.80 12.17 -7.84
N LYS A 363 -28.97 12.55 -6.57
CA LYS A 363 -29.05 13.94 -6.14
C LYS A 363 -27.74 14.69 -6.41
N THR A 364 -26.61 14.11 -6.02
CA THR A 364 -25.30 14.76 -6.11
C THR A 364 -24.84 14.91 -7.55
N ALA A 365 -25.06 13.89 -8.39
CA ALA A 365 -24.68 13.92 -9.80
C ALA A 365 -25.59 14.76 -10.71
N SER A 366 -26.86 14.99 -10.31
CA SER A 366 -27.91 15.59 -11.18
C SER A 366 -27.57 16.95 -11.76
N VAL A 367 -26.69 17.72 -11.11
CA VAL A 367 -26.26 19.06 -11.58
C VAL A 367 -25.32 18.96 -12.78
N ALA A 368 -24.63 17.83 -12.93
CA ALA A 368 -23.53 17.65 -13.88
C ALA A 368 -23.80 16.54 -14.91
N PHE A 369 -24.60 15.57 -14.54
CA PHE A 369 -24.79 14.34 -15.31
C PHE A 369 -26.24 13.88 -15.32
N LYS A 370 -26.61 13.19 -16.40
CA LYS A 370 -27.86 12.43 -16.52
C LYS A 370 -27.53 10.94 -16.42
N VAL A 371 -28.20 10.22 -15.55
CA VAL A 371 -28.09 8.75 -15.50
C VAL A 371 -28.74 8.16 -16.75
N ILE A 372 -28.02 7.35 -17.48
CA ILE A 372 -28.52 6.63 -18.66
C ILE A 372 -28.69 5.13 -18.40
N TYR A 373 -27.96 4.61 -17.42
CA TYR A 373 -28.10 3.21 -16.99
C TYR A 373 -27.61 3.03 -15.55
N SER A 374 -28.23 2.10 -14.81
CA SER A 374 -27.71 1.60 -13.55
C SER A 374 -28.07 0.14 -13.36
N GLN A 375 -27.21 -0.60 -12.67
CA GLN A 375 -27.41 -2.02 -12.40
C GLN A 375 -26.81 -2.40 -11.05
N GLU A 376 -27.53 -3.23 -10.29
CA GLU A 376 -26.99 -3.91 -9.10
C GLU A 376 -25.98 -4.96 -9.50
N VAL A 377 -24.89 -5.05 -8.77
CA VAL A 377 -23.79 -5.98 -9.03
C VAL A 377 -23.23 -6.55 -7.74
N ASN A 378 -22.62 -7.71 -7.86
CA ASN A 378 -21.73 -8.22 -6.82
C ASN A 378 -20.32 -7.67 -7.10
N LEU A 379 -19.81 -6.81 -6.22
CA LEU A 379 -18.51 -6.17 -6.40
C LEU A 379 -17.38 -7.17 -6.21
N ARG A 380 -17.31 -7.74 -5.02
CA ARG A 380 -16.27 -8.69 -4.62
C ARG A 380 -16.78 -9.59 -3.50
N LYS A 381 -16.10 -10.72 -3.27
CA LYS A 381 -16.36 -11.58 -2.12
C LYS A 381 -15.60 -11.08 -0.90
N GLU A 382 -16.23 -11.18 0.26
CA GLU A 382 -15.59 -11.07 1.58
C GLU A 382 -16.00 -12.27 2.45
N LYS A 383 -15.46 -12.34 3.69
CA LYS A 383 -15.71 -13.50 4.59
C LYS A 383 -17.19 -13.86 4.75
N GLU A 384 -18.08 -12.88 4.71
CA GLU A 384 -19.52 -13.05 4.92
C GLU A 384 -20.34 -13.19 3.63
N GLY A 385 -19.69 -13.18 2.45
CA GLY A 385 -20.35 -13.34 1.16
C GLY A 385 -20.00 -12.26 0.14
N TRP A 386 -20.93 -12.00 -0.79
CA TRP A 386 -20.74 -10.97 -1.80
C TRP A 386 -21.08 -9.59 -1.27
N ILE A 387 -20.15 -8.66 -1.40
CA ILE A 387 -20.43 -7.23 -1.20
C ILE A 387 -21.31 -6.75 -2.35
N LYS A 388 -22.48 -6.19 -1.99
CA LYS A 388 -23.42 -5.64 -2.93
C LYS A 388 -23.04 -4.22 -3.31
N GLY A 389 -23.16 -3.90 -4.58
CA GLY A 389 -22.92 -2.59 -5.11
C GLY A 389 -23.76 -2.28 -6.32
N LYS A 390 -23.49 -1.13 -6.91
CA LYS A 390 -24.20 -0.67 -8.09
C LYS A 390 -23.21 -0.03 -9.07
N ILE A 391 -23.36 -0.33 -10.35
CA ILE A 391 -22.69 0.38 -11.44
C ILE A 391 -23.65 1.44 -11.96
N PHE A 392 -23.13 2.63 -12.20
CA PHE A 392 -23.81 3.72 -12.89
C PHE A 392 -23.10 4.06 -14.18
N ILE A 393 -23.88 4.33 -15.21
CA ILE A 393 -23.43 4.96 -16.45
C ILE A 393 -24.18 6.29 -16.58
N MET A 394 -23.42 7.35 -16.57
CA MET A 394 -23.92 8.71 -16.63
C MET A 394 -23.39 9.43 -17.86
N GLN A 395 -24.18 10.32 -18.43
CA GLN A 395 -23.78 11.17 -19.54
C GLN A 395 -23.68 12.62 -19.07
N ALA A 396 -22.60 13.30 -19.49
CA ALA A 396 -22.40 14.71 -19.20
C ALA A 396 -23.52 15.56 -19.83
N SER A 397 -24.14 16.41 -19.01
CA SER A 397 -25.26 17.30 -19.37
C SER A 397 -24.77 18.52 -20.17
#